data_e28e7d4ae2a344e64853c545903549ce
#
_entry.id   e28e7d4ae2a344e64853c545903549ce
#
_cell.length_a   1.000
_cell.length_b   1.000
_cell.length_c   1.000
_cell.angle_alpha   90.00
_cell.angle_beta   90.00
_cell.angle_gamma   90.00
#
_symmetry.space_group_name_H-M   'P 1'
#
loop_
_entity.id
_entity.type
_entity.pdbx_description
1 polymer ?
#
loop_
_entity_poly.entity_id
_entity_poly.type
_entity_poly.pdbx_seq_one_letter_code
_entity_poly.pdbx_strand_id
1 'polypeptide(L)'
;MKSIILIAASIFITRQITWSQTIHDIARTGTVTLMEEHLKKVPSDLNTVSEQGMTPFILASYRGNNAVAKLLLDKGADIGYCSPEGTAIYGMIYKDNSALVDYVLEKGYSPNDTCQFSQFGTPLHFAMSLRRYGIISLLLKYGAKKDIQNPQGQNINDLLLFYKDEQLTKLFESHDK
;
A
#
# COMPACT_ATOMS: atom_id res chain seq x y z
N MET A 1 -61.12 -11.27 -41.28
CA MET A 1 -60.28 -11.99 -40.36
C MET A 1 -59.08 -11.12 -40.05
N LYS A 2 -59.03 -10.54 -38.86
CA LYS A 2 -57.95 -9.62 -38.42
C LYS A 2 -57.03 -10.42 -37.50
N SER A 3 -55.82 -10.67 -37.97
CA SER A 3 -54.78 -11.32 -37.18
C SER A 3 -54.21 -10.35 -36.12
N ILE A 4 -54.40 -10.68 -34.88
CA ILE A 4 -53.81 -9.96 -33.74
C ILE A 4 -52.41 -10.54 -33.51
N ILE A 5 -51.38 -9.77 -33.83
CA ILE A 5 -49.97 -10.10 -33.47
C ILE A 5 -49.76 -9.71 -32.03
N LEU A 6 -49.68 -10.67 -31.15
CA LEU A 6 -49.25 -10.49 -29.77
C LEU A 6 -47.71 -10.32 -29.75
N ILE A 7 -47.27 -9.08 -29.56
CA ILE A 7 -45.86 -8.83 -29.24
C ILE A 7 -45.68 -9.13 -27.77
N ALA A 8 -45.12 -10.28 -27.45
CA ALA A 8 -44.66 -10.60 -26.11
C ALA A 8 -43.37 -9.79 -25.84
N ALA A 9 -43.52 -8.65 -25.18
CA ALA A 9 -42.39 -7.93 -24.63
C ALA A 9 -41.82 -8.76 -23.46
N SER A 10 -40.82 -9.58 -23.74
CA SER A 10 -40.05 -10.23 -22.70
C SER A 10 -39.22 -9.16 -21.98
N ILE A 11 -39.75 -8.71 -20.85
CA ILE A 11 -39.00 -7.89 -19.90
C ILE A 11 -37.91 -8.81 -19.32
N PHE A 12 -36.74 -8.77 -19.94
CA PHE A 12 -35.51 -9.26 -19.31
C PHE A 12 -35.22 -8.37 -18.11
N ILE A 13 -35.80 -8.69 -16.95
CA ILE A 13 -35.33 -8.19 -15.67
C ILE A 13 -33.96 -8.86 -15.48
N THR A 14 -32.92 -8.26 -16.02
CA THR A 14 -31.57 -8.54 -15.57
C THR A 14 -31.51 -8.11 -14.12
N ARG A 15 -31.75 -9.04 -13.23
CA ARG A 15 -31.46 -8.92 -11.81
C ARG A 15 -29.96 -8.75 -11.72
N GLN A 16 -29.50 -7.49 -11.83
CA GLN A 16 -28.13 -7.15 -11.47
C GLN A 16 -28.02 -7.52 -10.01
N ILE A 17 -27.39 -8.64 -9.75
CA ILE A 17 -26.85 -8.95 -8.43
C ILE A 17 -25.76 -7.89 -8.26
N THR A 18 -26.13 -6.74 -7.75
CA THR A 18 -25.19 -5.76 -7.25
C THR A 18 -24.58 -6.38 -6.02
N TRP A 19 -23.51 -7.15 -6.22
CA TRP A 19 -22.60 -7.45 -5.13
C TRP A 19 -22.19 -6.07 -4.61
N SER A 20 -22.71 -5.71 -3.43
CA SER A 20 -22.25 -4.50 -2.76
C SER A 20 -20.76 -4.69 -2.54
N GLN A 21 -19.94 -4.01 -3.35
CA GLN A 21 -18.50 -4.07 -3.19
C GLN A 21 -18.16 -3.58 -1.79
N THR A 22 -17.42 -4.39 -1.07
CA THR A 22 -16.90 -3.98 0.23
C THR A 22 -15.86 -2.88 0.04
N ILE A 23 -15.59 -2.08 1.05
CA ILE A 23 -14.52 -1.08 0.99
C ILE A 23 -13.18 -1.72 0.62
N HIS A 24 -12.94 -2.96 1.04
CA HIS A 24 -11.74 -3.72 0.73
C HIS A 24 -11.66 -4.09 -0.75
N ASP A 25 -12.79 -4.41 -1.40
CA ASP A 25 -12.83 -4.67 -2.84
C ASP A 25 -12.57 -3.39 -3.64
N ILE A 26 -13.17 -2.28 -3.21
CA ILE A 26 -12.93 -0.96 -3.81
C ILE A 26 -11.47 -0.56 -3.63
N ALA A 27 -10.87 -0.82 -2.48
CA ALA A 27 -9.45 -0.54 -2.24
C ALA A 27 -8.54 -1.34 -3.19
N ARG A 28 -8.88 -2.60 -3.47
CA ARG A 28 -8.08 -3.46 -4.36
C ARG A 28 -8.13 -3.02 -5.82
N THR A 29 -9.31 -2.69 -6.35
CA THR A 29 -9.53 -2.55 -7.80
C THR A 29 -10.52 -1.46 -8.18
N GLY A 30 -11.11 -0.77 -7.22
CA GLY A 30 -12.11 0.27 -7.46
C GLY A 30 -11.48 1.62 -7.84
N THR A 31 -12.36 2.57 -8.08
CA THR A 31 -11.99 3.96 -8.42
C THR A 31 -12.09 4.87 -7.21
N VAL A 32 -11.48 6.06 -7.33
CA VAL A 32 -11.61 7.15 -6.34
C VAL A 32 -13.08 7.48 -6.10
N THR A 33 -13.87 7.62 -7.16
CA THR A 33 -15.33 7.94 -7.06
C THR A 33 -16.09 6.90 -6.25
N LEU A 34 -15.86 5.61 -6.52
CA LEU A 34 -16.49 4.52 -5.76
C LEU A 34 -16.10 4.55 -4.28
N MET A 35 -14.83 4.84 -4.00
CA MET A 35 -14.34 4.96 -2.62
C MET A 35 -14.96 6.16 -1.90
N GLU A 36 -15.05 7.32 -2.57
CA GLU A 36 -15.70 8.50 -2.01
C GLU A 36 -17.19 8.27 -1.74
N GLU A 37 -17.90 7.65 -2.68
CA GLU A 37 -19.32 7.30 -2.51
C GLU A 37 -19.53 6.32 -1.34
N HIS A 38 -18.65 5.34 -1.20
CA HIS A 38 -18.72 4.39 -0.10
C HIS A 38 -18.49 5.08 1.24
N LEU A 39 -17.40 5.85 1.37
CA LEU A 39 -17.07 6.55 2.61
C LEU A 39 -18.07 7.66 2.97
N LYS A 40 -18.77 8.24 1.99
CA LYS A 40 -19.87 9.16 2.25
C LYS A 40 -21.06 8.46 2.91
N LYS A 41 -21.33 7.20 2.56
CA LYS A 41 -22.42 6.39 3.12
C LYS A 41 -22.03 5.77 4.45
N VAL A 42 -20.80 5.27 4.57
CA VAL A 42 -20.28 4.54 5.75
C VAL A 42 -18.89 5.07 6.10
N PRO A 43 -18.77 6.26 6.72
CA PRO A 43 -17.47 6.84 7.08
C PRO A 43 -16.64 5.97 8.03
N SER A 44 -17.31 5.15 8.86
CA SER A 44 -16.67 4.23 9.82
C SER A 44 -15.82 3.15 9.16
N ASP A 45 -16.02 2.88 7.88
CA ASP A 45 -15.30 1.82 7.17
C ASP A 45 -13.86 2.19 6.81
N LEU A 46 -13.47 3.46 6.95
CA LEU A 46 -12.15 3.97 6.55
C LEU A 46 -10.98 3.10 7.02
N ASN A 47 -11.05 2.61 8.24
CA ASN A 47 -9.99 1.80 8.88
C ASN A 47 -10.49 0.39 9.26
N THR A 48 -11.57 -0.10 8.67
CA THR A 48 -12.04 -1.46 8.93
C THR A 48 -11.01 -2.48 8.51
N VAL A 49 -10.90 -3.54 9.30
CA VAL A 49 -9.92 -4.62 9.07
C VAL A 49 -10.62 -5.80 8.40
N SER A 50 -10.05 -6.27 7.30
CA SER A 50 -10.53 -7.46 6.60
C SER A 50 -10.25 -8.74 7.41
N GLU A 51 -10.82 -9.86 6.99
CA GLU A 51 -10.53 -11.18 7.58
C GLU A 51 -9.04 -11.55 7.50
N GLN A 52 -8.31 -11.00 6.51
CA GLN A 52 -6.87 -11.18 6.36
C GLN A 52 -6.04 -10.18 7.20
N GLY A 53 -6.68 -9.39 8.06
CA GLY A 53 -6.00 -8.43 8.93
C GLY A 53 -5.56 -7.14 8.22
N MET A 54 -6.09 -6.81 7.04
CA MET A 54 -5.66 -5.65 6.26
C MET A 54 -6.69 -4.53 6.24
N THR A 55 -6.23 -3.28 6.39
CA THR A 55 -7.07 -2.09 6.16
C THR A 55 -7.23 -1.79 4.68
N PRO A 56 -8.24 -0.97 4.28
CA PRO A 56 -8.37 -0.51 2.89
C PRO A 56 -7.11 0.19 2.37
N PHE A 57 -6.43 0.99 3.21
CA PHE A 57 -5.20 1.68 2.85
C PHE A 57 -4.06 0.71 2.52
N ILE A 58 -3.85 -0.32 3.37
CA ILE A 58 -2.85 -1.36 3.12
C ILE A 58 -3.16 -2.09 1.82
N LEU A 59 -4.42 -2.50 1.60
CA LEU A 59 -4.81 -3.20 0.38
C LEU A 59 -4.59 -2.37 -0.88
N ALA A 60 -4.97 -1.10 -0.87
CA ALA A 60 -4.73 -0.19 -2.00
C ALA A 60 -3.23 -0.07 -2.31
N SER A 61 -2.39 0.04 -1.26
CA SER A 61 -0.93 0.12 -1.38
C SER A 61 -0.32 -1.15 -1.98
N TYR A 62 -0.70 -2.33 -1.48
CA TYR A 62 -0.24 -3.61 -2.01
C TYR A 62 -0.72 -3.90 -3.44
N ARG A 63 -1.88 -3.36 -3.83
CA ARG A 63 -2.41 -3.52 -5.19
C ARG A 63 -1.88 -2.47 -6.16
N GLY A 64 -1.23 -1.43 -5.67
CA GLY A 64 -0.75 -0.31 -6.48
C GLY A 64 -1.89 0.61 -6.94
N ASN A 65 -3.03 0.60 -6.23
CA ASN A 65 -4.15 1.51 -6.48
C ASN A 65 -3.85 2.88 -5.83
N ASN A 66 -2.89 3.59 -6.41
CA ASN A 66 -2.30 4.81 -5.84
C ASN A 66 -3.33 5.93 -5.62
N ALA A 67 -4.26 6.08 -6.55
CA ALA A 67 -5.26 7.13 -6.45
C ALA A 67 -6.19 6.90 -5.25
N VAL A 68 -6.62 5.65 -5.04
CA VAL A 68 -7.43 5.27 -3.87
C VAL A 68 -6.60 5.33 -2.59
N ALA A 69 -5.33 4.88 -2.60
CA ALA A 69 -4.45 4.97 -1.44
C ALA A 69 -4.25 6.42 -0.98
N LYS A 70 -3.99 7.35 -1.90
CA LYS A 70 -3.87 8.79 -1.59
C LYS A 70 -5.15 9.35 -1.01
N LEU A 71 -6.30 9.04 -1.63
CA LEU A 71 -7.60 9.47 -1.11
C LEU A 71 -7.82 8.97 0.33
N LEU A 72 -7.58 7.68 0.59
CA LEU A 72 -7.75 7.11 1.93
C LEU A 72 -6.87 7.82 2.95
N LEU A 73 -5.61 8.09 2.61
CA LEU A 73 -4.70 8.83 3.47
C LEU A 73 -5.17 10.28 3.73
N ASP A 74 -5.65 10.97 2.69
CA ASP A 74 -6.19 12.34 2.82
C ASP A 74 -7.49 12.37 3.64
N LYS A 75 -8.22 11.27 3.71
CA LYS A 75 -9.40 11.09 4.59
C LYS A 75 -9.04 10.68 6.02
N GLY A 76 -7.75 10.51 6.34
CA GLY A 76 -7.28 10.16 7.68
C GLY A 76 -7.18 8.65 7.94
N ALA A 77 -6.93 7.85 6.90
CA ALA A 77 -6.62 6.45 7.10
C ALA A 77 -5.41 6.28 8.03
N ASP A 78 -5.49 5.27 8.91
CA ASP A 78 -4.39 4.94 9.82
C ASP A 78 -3.21 4.38 9.04
N ILE A 79 -2.20 5.23 8.88
CA ILE A 79 -0.96 4.91 8.17
C ILE A 79 -0.07 3.94 8.95
N GLY A 80 -0.19 3.94 10.28
CA GLY A 80 0.63 3.14 11.18
C GLY A 80 0.02 1.77 11.54
N TYR A 81 -1.16 1.44 10.99
CA TYR A 81 -1.77 0.15 11.30
C TYR A 81 -0.85 -1.01 10.91
N CYS A 82 -0.51 -1.84 11.91
CA CYS A 82 0.37 -2.99 11.76
C CYS A 82 -0.45 -4.25 11.46
N SER A 83 -0.43 -4.67 10.21
CA SER A 83 -1.05 -5.94 9.78
C SER A 83 -0.06 -7.11 9.89
N PRO A 84 -0.51 -8.36 9.71
CA PRO A 84 0.39 -9.52 9.58
C PRO A 84 1.43 -9.37 8.46
N GLU A 85 1.13 -8.57 7.44
CA GLU A 85 2.02 -8.26 6.31
C GLU A 85 2.79 -6.94 6.50
N GLY A 86 2.83 -6.42 7.72
CA GLY A 86 3.43 -5.12 8.04
C GLY A 86 2.49 -3.94 7.80
N THR A 87 3.05 -2.74 7.81
CA THR A 87 2.31 -1.53 7.46
C THR A 87 2.23 -1.32 5.96
N ALA A 88 1.47 -0.32 5.52
CA ALA A 88 1.25 -0.03 4.11
C ALA A 88 2.55 0.23 3.31
N ILE A 89 3.60 0.74 3.96
CA ILE A 89 4.86 1.07 3.29
C ILE A 89 5.54 -0.18 2.69
N TYR A 90 5.40 -1.35 3.32
CA TYR A 90 5.97 -2.59 2.78
C TYR A 90 5.31 -2.97 1.45
N GLY A 91 4.00 -2.76 1.32
CA GLY A 91 3.30 -2.95 0.04
C GLY A 91 3.79 -1.99 -1.04
N MET A 92 4.03 -0.72 -0.68
CA MET A 92 4.55 0.28 -1.61
C MET A 92 5.98 -0.07 -2.08
N ILE A 93 6.85 -0.51 -1.17
CA ILE A 93 8.20 -0.97 -1.48
C ILE A 93 8.17 -2.20 -2.39
N TYR A 94 7.32 -3.18 -2.06
CA TYR A 94 7.14 -4.38 -2.88
C TYR A 94 6.76 -4.04 -4.32
N LYS A 95 5.87 -3.07 -4.50
CA LYS A 95 5.41 -2.58 -5.81
C LYS A 95 6.38 -1.61 -6.50
N ASP A 96 7.51 -1.28 -5.89
CA ASP A 96 8.44 -0.25 -6.36
C ASP A 96 7.78 1.12 -6.58
N ASN A 97 6.89 1.48 -5.67
CA ASN A 97 6.03 2.65 -5.81
C ASN A 97 6.63 3.88 -5.12
N SER A 98 7.72 4.40 -5.67
CA SER A 98 8.46 5.55 -5.13
C SER A 98 7.57 6.79 -4.92
N ALA A 99 6.63 7.04 -5.83
CA ALA A 99 5.73 8.20 -5.74
C ALA A 99 4.78 8.13 -4.54
N LEU A 100 4.30 6.93 -4.17
CA LEU A 100 3.45 6.79 -3.00
C LEU A 100 4.28 6.75 -1.71
N VAL A 101 5.50 6.18 -1.75
CA VAL A 101 6.45 6.23 -0.63
C VAL A 101 6.80 7.67 -0.29
N ASP A 102 7.19 8.49 -1.28
CA ASP A 102 7.49 9.91 -1.07
C ASP A 102 6.30 10.64 -0.45
N TYR A 103 5.10 10.43 -1.01
CA TYR A 103 3.87 11.04 -0.50
C TYR A 103 3.57 10.71 0.96
N VAL A 104 3.71 9.44 1.39
CA VAL A 104 3.44 9.07 2.79
C VAL A 104 4.52 9.59 3.74
N LEU A 105 5.78 9.65 3.30
CA LEU A 105 6.87 10.22 4.09
C LEU A 105 6.70 11.74 4.25
N GLU A 106 6.25 12.46 3.22
CA GLU A 106 5.86 13.87 3.32
C GLU A 106 4.72 14.11 4.32
N LYS A 107 3.78 13.18 4.42
CA LYS A 107 2.66 13.23 5.39
C LYS A 107 3.09 12.87 6.82
N GLY A 108 4.36 12.61 7.06
CA GLY A 108 4.91 12.36 8.38
C GLY A 108 4.96 10.90 8.81
N TYR A 109 4.79 9.95 7.87
CA TYR A 109 5.07 8.55 8.17
C TYR A 109 6.54 8.35 8.54
N SER A 110 6.79 7.56 9.60
CA SER A 110 8.16 7.29 10.03
C SER A 110 8.87 6.32 9.08
N PRO A 111 10.03 6.65 8.51
CA PRO A 111 10.82 5.72 7.73
C PRO A 111 11.43 4.60 8.59
N ASN A 112 11.34 4.74 9.93
CA ASN A 112 11.87 3.79 10.92
C ASN A 112 10.74 3.00 11.58
N ASP A 113 9.75 2.60 10.79
CA ASP A 113 8.64 1.80 11.26
C ASP A 113 9.13 0.52 11.97
N THR A 114 8.58 0.28 13.14
CA THR A 114 8.89 -0.87 13.99
C THR A 114 7.86 -1.98 13.90
N CYS A 115 6.81 -1.80 13.10
CA CYS A 115 5.89 -2.88 12.78
C CYS A 115 6.67 -3.97 12.04
N GLN A 116 6.90 -5.06 12.71
CA GLN A 116 7.71 -6.14 12.19
C GLN A 116 7.00 -6.85 11.03
N PHE A 117 7.42 -6.55 9.80
CA PHE A 117 7.13 -7.41 8.69
C PHE A 117 8.10 -8.61 8.73
N SER A 118 7.67 -9.64 9.46
CA SER A 118 8.35 -10.93 9.63
C SER A 118 9.88 -10.83 9.80
N GLN A 119 10.65 -11.31 8.81
CA GLN A 119 12.12 -11.45 8.89
C GLN A 119 12.89 -10.31 8.24
N PHE A 120 12.22 -9.28 7.71
CA PHE A 120 12.92 -8.25 6.92
C PHE A 120 13.41 -7.04 7.73
N GLY A 121 12.86 -6.78 8.91
CA GLY A 121 13.22 -5.62 9.72
C GLY A 121 12.53 -4.34 9.24
N THR A 122 13.26 -3.21 9.21
CA THR A 122 12.70 -1.90 8.85
C THR A 122 12.39 -1.78 7.35
N PRO A 123 11.61 -0.75 6.92
CA PRO A 123 11.40 -0.44 5.51
C PRO A 123 12.70 -0.35 4.70
N LEU A 124 13.77 0.20 5.30
CA LEU A 124 15.07 0.31 4.64
C LEU A 124 15.70 -1.08 4.36
N HIS A 125 15.65 -2.00 5.32
CA HIS A 125 16.10 -3.38 5.12
C HIS A 125 15.33 -4.07 4.00
N PHE A 126 14.00 -3.90 3.99
CA PHE A 126 13.14 -4.49 2.97
C PHE A 126 13.40 -3.90 1.57
N ALA A 127 13.55 -2.57 1.48
CA ALA A 127 13.89 -1.91 0.22
C ALA A 127 15.25 -2.38 -0.34
N MET A 128 16.25 -2.59 0.54
CA MET A 128 17.56 -3.13 0.15
C MET A 128 17.45 -4.56 -0.37
N SER A 129 16.70 -5.43 0.31
CA SER A 129 16.53 -6.84 -0.12
C SER A 129 15.92 -6.95 -1.53
N LEU A 130 15.08 -5.99 -1.90
CA LEU A 130 14.44 -5.90 -3.21
C LEU A 130 15.17 -4.99 -4.21
N ARG A 131 16.31 -4.39 -3.82
CA ARG A 131 17.09 -3.44 -4.64
C ARG A 131 16.25 -2.28 -5.19
N ARG A 132 15.39 -1.70 -4.34
CA ARG A 132 14.54 -0.55 -4.67
C ARG A 132 15.31 0.77 -4.49
N TYR A 133 16.32 1.02 -5.32
CA TYR A 133 17.29 2.11 -5.15
C TYR A 133 16.64 3.48 -4.98
N GLY A 134 15.60 3.79 -5.78
CA GLY A 134 14.85 5.03 -5.66
C GLY A 134 14.15 5.17 -4.30
N ILE A 135 13.57 4.09 -3.81
CA ILE A 135 12.91 4.06 -2.49
C ILE A 135 13.94 4.12 -1.36
N ILE A 136 15.08 3.45 -1.49
CA ILE A 136 16.19 3.55 -0.53
C ILE A 136 16.63 5.00 -0.38
N SER A 137 16.83 5.72 -1.51
CA SER A 137 17.19 7.14 -1.49
C SER A 137 16.13 7.99 -0.78
N LEU A 138 14.84 7.74 -1.03
CA LEU A 138 13.75 8.43 -0.33
C LEU A 138 13.77 8.14 1.16
N LEU A 139 13.87 6.89 1.57
CA LEU A 139 13.92 6.52 2.98
C LEU A 139 15.08 7.19 3.70
N LEU A 140 16.28 7.23 3.10
CA LEU A 140 17.45 7.92 3.64
C LEU A 140 17.23 9.43 3.71
N LYS A 141 16.68 10.06 2.67
CA LYS A 141 16.31 11.49 2.63
C LYS A 141 15.39 11.86 3.80
N TYR A 142 14.47 10.98 4.17
CA TYR A 142 13.53 11.19 5.27
C TYR A 142 14.02 10.66 6.62
N GLY A 143 15.29 10.29 6.75
CA GLY A 143 15.91 9.94 8.02
C GLY A 143 15.78 8.49 8.44
N ALA A 144 15.76 7.57 7.49
CA ALA A 144 15.87 6.15 7.81
C ALA A 144 17.22 5.86 8.49
N LYS A 145 17.16 5.22 9.66
CA LYS A 145 18.32 4.88 10.48
C LYS A 145 19.04 3.66 9.91
N LYS A 146 20.37 3.74 9.89
CA LYS A 146 21.25 2.67 9.37
C LYS A 146 21.69 1.68 10.44
N ASP A 147 21.57 2.05 11.70
CA ASP A 147 22.03 1.29 12.86
C ASP A 147 20.98 0.33 13.45
N ILE A 148 19.73 0.44 13.05
CA ILE A 148 18.68 -0.50 13.46
C ILE A 148 19.01 -1.89 12.90
N GLN A 149 18.92 -2.89 13.76
CA GLN A 149 19.13 -4.29 13.36
C GLN A 149 17.83 -4.94 12.87
N ASN A 150 17.95 -5.78 11.86
CA ASN A 150 16.89 -6.70 11.47
C ASN A 150 16.77 -7.87 12.46
N PRO A 151 15.76 -8.77 12.34
CA PRO A 151 15.62 -9.92 13.23
C PRO A 151 16.81 -10.92 13.22
N GLN A 152 17.69 -10.85 12.22
CA GLN A 152 18.93 -11.62 12.13
C GLN A 152 20.12 -10.93 12.82
N GLY A 153 19.90 -9.78 13.46
CA GLY A 153 20.93 -9.00 14.12
C GLY A 153 21.83 -8.18 13.18
N GLN A 154 21.46 -8.06 11.91
CA GLN A 154 22.22 -7.32 10.90
C GLN A 154 21.71 -5.89 10.79
N ASN A 155 22.61 -4.92 10.78
CA ASN A 155 22.32 -3.54 10.41
C ASN A 155 22.59 -3.30 8.91
N ILE A 156 22.38 -2.06 8.45
CA ILE A 156 22.54 -1.72 7.04
C ILE A 156 23.98 -1.93 6.53
N ASN A 157 25.00 -1.64 7.36
CA ASN A 157 26.41 -1.84 6.96
C ASN A 157 26.73 -3.32 6.77
N ASP A 158 26.20 -4.19 7.64
CA ASP A 158 26.35 -5.64 7.50
C ASP A 158 25.74 -6.12 6.18
N LEU A 159 24.58 -5.58 5.81
CA LEU A 159 23.91 -5.93 4.55
C LEU A 159 24.66 -5.40 3.31
N LEU A 160 25.26 -4.21 3.38
CA LEU A 160 26.10 -3.68 2.29
C LEU A 160 27.30 -4.61 2.03
N LEU A 161 27.97 -5.06 3.09
CA LEU A 161 29.06 -6.02 2.98
C LEU A 161 28.61 -7.39 2.44
N PHE A 162 27.41 -7.81 2.81
CA PHE A 162 26.84 -9.09 2.36
C PHE A 162 26.42 -9.06 0.89
N TYR A 163 25.69 -8.00 0.47
CA TYR A 163 25.17 -7.90 -0.90
C TYR A 163 26.26 -7.59 -1.94
N LYS A 164 27.34 -6.91 -1.54
CA LYS A 164 28.44 -6.47 -2.43
C LYS A 164 27.95 -5.76 -3.69
N ASP A 165 26.92 -4.93 -3.52
CA ASP A 165 26.27 -4.19 -4.58
C ASP A 165 26.85 -2.78 -4.65
N GLU A 166 27.63 -2.50 -5.70
CA GLU A 166 28.29 -1.21 -5.87
C GLU A 166 27.31 -0.03 -5.98
N GLN A 167 26.14 -0.27 -6.55
CA GLN A 167 25.13 0.78 -6.67
C GLN A 167 24.53 1.13 -5.28
N LEU A 168 24.27 0.12 -4.45
CA LEU A 168 23.89 0.36 -3.05
C LEU A 168 25.00 1.12 -2.31
N THR A 169 26.24 0.67 -2.38
CA THR A 169 27.35 1.31 -1.70
C THR A 169 27.47 2.79 -2.06
N LYS A 170 27.49 3.12 -3.34
CA LYS A 170 27.56 4.51 -3.84
C LYS A 170 26.36 5.34 -3.36
N LEU A 171 25.17 4.74 -3.33
CA LEU A 171 23.95 5.42 -2.87
C LEU A 171 24.05 5.79 -1.39
N PHE A 172 24.52 4.89 -0.55
CA PHE A 172 24.71 5.18 0.88
C PHE A 172 25.81 6.20 1.14
N GLU A 173 26.94 6.14 0.42
CA GLU A 173 28.02 7.13 0.50
C GLU A 173 27.55 8.55 0.12
N SER A 174 26.62 8.67 -0.83
CA SER A 174 26.06 9.96 -1.23
C SER A 174 25.15 10.59 -0.18
N HIS A 175 24.61 9.82 0.76
CA HIS A 175 23.75 10.28 1.85
C HIS A 175 24.50 10.40 3.20
N ASP A 176 25.80 10.15 3.24
CA ASP A 176 26.64 10.34 4.43
C ASP A 176 27.33 11.72 4.47
N LYS A 177 27.05 12.57 3.46
CA LYS A 177 27.55 13.96 3.37
C LYS A 177 26.51 14.93 3.88
#